data_6820eb0b532154c69145d3cb054bf2e2
#
_entry.id   6820eb0b532154c69145d3cb054bf2e2
#
_cell.length_a   1.000
_cell.length_b   1.000
_cell.length_c   1.000
_cell.angle_alpha   90.00
_cell.angle_beta   90.00
_cell.angle_gamma   90.00
#
_symmetry.space_group_name_H-M   'P 1'
#
loop_
_entity.id
_entity.type
_entity.pdbx_description
1 polymer ?
#
loop_
_entity_poly.entity_id
_entity_poly.type
_entity_poly.pdbx_seq_one_letter_code
_entity_poly.pdbx_strand_id
1 'polypeptide(L)'
;MSKYICVFCDERKESDTAHLINGKIGICRHCFENLDKTAYASPYQGTEHIAFTMSPFEYTKSMRKVILDLKFSNCKAYAKLLADMMKDYLDSYDIWDTFDYIVPVPLHKKRLKERGYNQSELIAKEVAEYLKIPMRLSLIHI
;
A
#
# COMPACT_ATOMS: atom_id res chain seq x y z
N MET A 1 15.02 17.15 -16.23
CA MET A 1 14.21 16.75 -15.06
C MET A 1 12.96 16.04 -15.56
N SER A 2 12.68 14.86 -15.08
CA SER A 2 11.50 14.11 -15.53
C SER A 2 10.23 14.70 -14.93
N LYS A 3 9.27 15.00 -15.80
CA LYS A 3 7.93 15.45 -15.38
C LYS A 3 7.11 14.23 -14.99
N TYR A 4 6.41 14.29 -13.86
CA TYR A 4 5.50 13.25 -13.41
C TYR A 4 4.11 13.82 -13.11
N ILE A 5 3.11 12.96 -13.01
CA ILE A 5 1.76 13.34 -12.58
C ILE A 5 1.57 12.90 -11.13
N CYS A 6 1.16 13.83 -10.28
CA CYS A 6 0.78 13.51 -8.90
C CYS A 6 -0.60 12.84 -8.89
N VAL A 7 -0.69 11.64 -8.35
CA VAL A 7 -1.93 10.84 -8.33
C VAL A 7 -3.02 11.39 -7.40
N PHE A 8 -2.68 12.33 -6.51
CA PHE A 8 -3.64 12.94 -5.60
C PHE A 8 -4.20 14.27 -6.09
N CYS A 9 -3.36 15.17 -6.64
CA CYS A 9 -3.83 16.46 -7.14
C CYS A 9 -3.98 16.52 -8.67
N ASP A 10 -3.59 15.46 -9.38
CA ASP A 10 -3.60 15.35 -10.85
C ASP A 10 -2.73 16.40 -11.59
N GLU A 11 -1.90 17.14 -10.85
CA GLU A 11 -1.02 18.16 -11.43
C GLU A 11 0.27 17.55 -11.96
N ARG A 12 0.74 18.09 -13.07
CA ARG A 12 2.08 17.81 -13.58
C ARG A 12 3.13 18.53 -12.74
N LYS A 13 4.08 17.77 -12.21
CA LYS A 13 5.19 18.26 -11.38
C LYS A 13 6.53 17.95 -12.03
N GLU A 14 7.51 18.80 -11.80
CA GLU A 14 8.90 18.65 -12.31
C GLU A 14 9.90 18.33 -11.19
N SER A 15 9.53 18.66 -9.96
CA SER A 15 10.35 18.49 -8.77
C SER A 15 9.45 18.28 -7.54
N ASP A 16 10.05 18.17 -6.38
CA ASP A 16 9.33 18.11 -5.10
C ASP A 16 8.43 16.87 -4.97
N THR A 17 9.02 15.73 -5.33
CA THR A 17 8.34 14.43 -5.19
C THR A 17 8.61 13.79 -3.84
N ALA A 18 7.59 13.21 -3.21
CA ALA A 18 7.75 12.37 -2.04
C ALA A 18 8.01 10.90 -2.46
N HIS A 19 7.20 10.38 -3.38
CA HIS A 19 7.36 9.05 -3.96
C HIS A 19 7.18 9.11 -5.47
N LEU A 20 7.97 8.34 -6.21
CA LEU A 20 7.97 8.32 -7.67
C LEU A 20 8.10 6.89 -8.20
N ILE A 21 7.22 6.50 -9.08
CA ILE A 21 7.21 5.21 -9.75
C ILE A 21 7.49 5.39 -11.25
N ASN A 22 8.54 4.72 -11.74
CA ASN A 22 8.93 4.71 -13.14
C ASN A 22 9.14 6.11 -13.78
N GLY A 23 9.44 7.14 -12.96
CA GLY A 23 9.67 8.50 -13.40
C GLY A 23 8.44 9.23 -13.98
N LYS A 24 7.24 8.64 -13.93
CA LYS A 24 6.03 9.19 -14.56
C LYS A 24 4.84 9.36 -13.62
N ILE A 25 4.75 8.55 -12.59
CA ILE A 25 3.64 8.49 -11.64
C ILE A 25 4.21 8.67 -10.25
N GLY A 26 3.62 9.54 -9.45
CA GLY A 26 4.11 9.76 -8.10
C GLY A 26 3.18 10.57 -7.23
N ILE A 27 3.66 10.92 -6.07
CA ILE A 27 3.03 11.81 -5.11
C ILE A 27 3.94 13.01 -4.89
N CYS A 28 3.42 14.22 -5.03
CA CYS A 28 4.18 15.42 -4.66
C CYS A 28 4.25 15.55 -3.12
N ARG A 29 5.30 16.20 -2.63
CA ARG A 29 5.53 16.38 -1.20
C ARG A 29 4.34 17.03 -0.50
N HIS A 30 3.79 18.09 -1.08
CA HIS A 30 2.60 18.76 -0.53
C HIS A 30 1.44 17.80 -0.30
N CYS A 31 1.08 16.97 -1.29
CA CYS A 31 -0.01 16.02 -1.12
C CYS A 31 0.31 14.94 -0.09
N PHE A 32 1.55 14.46 -0.03
CA PHE A 32 1.97 13.44 0.92
C PHE A 32 1.97 13.94 2.37
N GLU A 33 2.46 15.16 2.60
CA GLU A 33 2.49 15.79 3.92
C GLU A 33 1.09 16.15 4.45
N ASN A 34 0.14 16.40 3.54
CA ASN A 34 -1.25 16.70 3.86
C ASN A 34 -2.19 15.48 3.80
N LEU A 35 -1.64 14.26 3.71
CA LEU A 35 -2.46 13.06 3.89
C LEU A 35 -2.88 12.92 5.35
N ASP A 36 -4.15 12.59 5.54
CA ASP A 36 -4.67 12.25 6.85
C ASP A 36 -4.06 10.90 7.29
N LYS A 37 -3.06 10.98 8.14
CA LYS A 37 -2.45 9.83 8.79
C LYS A 37 -3.33 9.42 9.96
N THR A 38 -3.46 8.12 10.18
CA THR A 38 -4.18 7.65 11.35
C THR A 38 -3.47 8.14 12.60
N ALA A 39 -4.23 8.68 13.55
CA ALA A 39 -3.71 9.21 14.81
C ALA A 39 -3.15 8.13 15.75
N TYR A 40 -3.08 6.89 15.30
CA TYR A 40 -2.70 5.75 16.10
C TYR A 40 -1.19 5.59 16.14
N ALA A 41 -0.64 6.03 17.24
CA ALA A 41 0.75 5.77 17.59
C ALA A 41 0.99 4.28 17.97
N SER A 42 -0.07 3.50 18.17
CA SER A 42 0.03 2.07 18.50
C SER A 42 -1.01 1.25 17.75
N PRO A 43 -0.69 -0.02 17.45
CA PRO A 43 -1.65 -0.96 16.87
C PRO A 43 -2.91 -1.10 17.74
N TYR A 44 -4.07 -1.25 17.11
CA TYR A 44 -5.29 -1.60 17.83
C TYR A 44 -5.12 -2.96 18.52
N GLN A 45 -5.65 -3.07 19.72
CA GLN A 45 -5.74 -4.38 20.37
C GLN A 45 -6.51 -5.35 19.47
N GLY A 46 -5.94 -6.52 19.30
CA GLY A 46 -6.51 -7.57 18.49
C GLY A 46 -7.66 -8.29 19.19
N THR A 47 -7.98 -9.45 18.65
CA THR A 47 -8.94 -10.41 19.19
C THR A 47 -8.19 -11.69 19.57
N GLU A 48 -8.91 -12.72 20.00
CA GLU A 48 -8.33 -14.03 20.30
C GLU A 48 -7.45 -14.59 19.16
N HIS A 49 -7.77 -14.26 17.90
CA HIS A 49 -7.08 -14.77 16.71
C HIS A 49 -6.31 -13.69 15.92
N ILE A 50 -6.41 -12.44 16.33
CA ILE A 50 -5.74 -11.29 15.69
C ILE A 50 -4.99 -10.55 16.79
N ALA A 51 -3.67 -10.60 16.77
CA ALA A 51 -2.84 -9.95 17.79
C ALA A 51 -3.06 -8.43 17.80
N PHE A 52 -3.09 -7.80 16.61
CA PHE A 52 -3.35 -6.38 16.44
C PHE A 52 -3.71 -6.05 14.99
N THR A 53 -4.24 -4.86 14.76
CA THR A 53 -4.48 -4.29 13.42
C THR A 53 -3.76 -2.95 13.28
N MET A 54 -3.25 -2.69 12.08
CA MET A 54 -2.50 -1.47 11.76
C MET A 54 -3.03 -0.84 10.48
N SER A 55 -3.14 0.48 10.45
CA SER A 55 -3.52 1.25 9.27
C SER A 55 -2.75 2.57 9.25
N PRO A 56 -1.86 2.82 8.27
CA PRO A 56 -1.05 4.04 8.24
C PRO A 56 -1.82 5.28 7.82
N PHE A 57 -2.90 5.15 7.07
CA PHE A 57 -3.63 6.27 6.47
C PHE A 57 -5.14 6.14 6.67
N GLU A 58 -5.80 7.29 6.84
CA GLU A 58 -7.26 7.33 6.81
C GLU A 58 -7.80 7.16 5.39
N TYR A 59 -8.98 6.58 5.28
CA TYR A 59 -9.66 6.37 4.00
C TYR A 59 -10.37 7.65 3.55
N THR A 60 -9.59 8.69 3.27
CA THR A 60 -10.06 9.99 2.79
C THR A 60 -10.33 9.98 1.29
N LYS A 61 -10.84 11.09 0.78
CA LYS A 61 -11.18 11.26 -0.64
C LYS A 61 -10.00 10.95 -1.56
N SER A 62 -8.79 11.43 -1.23
CA SER A 62 -7.58 11.23 -2.02
C SER A 62 -7.11 9.77 -1.99
N MET A 63 -7.07 9.15 -0.81
CA MET A 63 -6.69 7.74 -0.66
C MET A 63 -7.71 6.83 -1.35
N ARG A 64 -9.02 7.15 -1.23
CA ARG A 64 -10.09 6.42 -1.90
C ARG A 64 -9.91 6.39 -3.42
N LYS A 65 -9.53 7.53 -4.05
CA LYS A 65 -9.27 7.61 -5.49
C LYS A 65 -8.19 6.60 -5.92
N VAL A 66 -7.02 6.63 -5.29
CA VAL A 66 -5.89 5.75 -5.63
C VAL A 66 -6.25 4.27 -5.44
N ILE A 67 -6.98 3.94 -4.36
CA ILE A 67 -7.42 2.56 -4.10
C ILE A 67 -8.45 2.10 -5.14
N LEU A 68 -9.38 2.97 -5.56
CA LEU A 68 -10.36 2.63 -6.60
C LEU A 68 -9.71 2.47 -7.96
N ASP A 69 -8.75 3.31 -8.31
CA ASP A 69 -8.00 3.19 -9.56
C ASP A 69 -7.15 1.90 -9.59
N LEU A 70 -6.54 1.53 -8.47
CA LEU A 70 -5.89 0.23 -8.32
C LEU A 70 -6.88 -0.93 -8.48
N LYS A 71 -8.12 -0.80 -7.99
CA LYS A 71 -9.13 -1.86 -8.04
C LYS A 71 -9.84 -1.99 -9.39
N PHE A 72 -10.07 -0.89 -10.09
CA PHE A 72 -11.01 -0.85 -11.21
C PHE A 72 -10.47 -0.22 -12.50
N SER A 73 -9.37 0.53 -12.44
CA SER A 73 -8.78 1.22 -13.59
C SER A 73 -7.48 0.58 -14.10
N ASN A 74 -7.18 -0.64 -13.68
CA ASN A 74 -5.96 -1.38 -14.05
C ASN A 74 -4.63 -0.65 -13.75
N CYS A 75 -4.64 0.28 -12.80
CA CYS A 75 -3.46 1.04 -12.39
C CYS A 75 -2.56 0.23 -11.44
N LYS A 76 -2.01 -0.90 -11.88
CA LYS A 76 -1.19 -1.80 -11.05
C LYS A 76 0.01 -1.11 -10.40
N ALA A 77 0.59 -0.10 -11.05
CA ALA A 77 1.70 0.68 -10.50
C ALA A 77 1.37 1.36 -9.17
N TYR A 78 0.09 1.61 -8.89
CA TYR A 78 -0.33 2.18 -7.61
C TYR A 78 -0.14 1.24 -6.43
N ALA A 79 -0.03 -0.07 -6.65
CA ALA A 79 0.31 -1.01 -5.58
C ALA A 79 1.71 -0.72 -5.02
N LYS A 80 2.69 -0.50 -5.90
CA LYS A 80 4.05 -0.11 -5.49
C LYS A 80 4.05 1.26 -4.80
N LEU A 81 3.32 2.23 -5.32
CA LEU A 81 3.21 3.55 -4.71
C LEU A 81 2.65 3.46 -3.27
N LEU A 82 1.56 2.70 -3.08
CA LEU A 82 0.97 2.47 -1.76
C LEU A 82 1.93 1.76 -0.81
N ALA A 83 2.65 0.74 -1.30
CA ALA A 83 3.66 0.05 -0.50
C ALA A 83 4.81 0.98 -0.09
N ASP A 84 5.32 1.82 -1.02
CA ASP A 84 6.37 2.79 -0.73
C ASP A 84 5.94 3.84 0.31
N MET A 85 4.68 4.29 0.24
CA MET A 85 4.11 5.20 1.25
C MET A 85 3.98 4.56 2.64
N MET A 86 3.82 3.24 2.70
CA MET A 86 3.72 2.51 3.97
C MET A 86 5.06 2.30 4.67
N LYS A 87 6.19 2.40 3.97
CA LYS A 87 7.51 2.05 4.52
C LYS A 87 7.87 2.83 5.77
N ASP A 88 7.71 4.15 5.75
CA ASP A 88 7.99 5.00 6.91
C ASP A 88 7.17 4.59 8.14
N TYR A 89 5.92 4.18 7.91
CA TYR A 89 5.06 3.68 8.96
C TYR A 89 5.51 2.31 9.46
N LEU A 90 5.87 1.41 8.56
CA LEU A 90 6.38 0.08 8.94
C LEU A 90 7.70 0.19 9.72
N ASP A 91 8.60 1.10 9.34
CA ASP A 91 9.88 1.32 10.01
C ASP A 91 9.73 1.87 11.44
N SER A 92 8.58 2.47 11.77
CA SER A 92 8.31 2.93 13.14
C SER A 92 8.06 1.81 14.15
N TYR A 93 7.99 0.54 13.69
CA TYR A 93 7.76 -0.63 14.53
C TYR A 93 8.90 -1.65 14.38
N ASP A 94 9.41 -2.14 15.49
CA ASP A 94 10.48 -3.15 15.55
C ASP A 94 9.89 -4.51 15.95
N ILE A 95 8.99 -5.02 15.12
CA ILE A 95 8.26 -6.27 15.38
C ILE A 95 8.29 -7.27 14.22
N TRP A 96 8.89 -6.90 13.08
CA TRP A 96 8.77 -7.66 11.85
C TRP A 96 9.48 -9.00 11.89
N ASP A 97 10.57 -9.13 12.65
CA ASP A 97 11.30 -10.37 12.84
C ASP A 97 10.50 -11.46 13.57
N THR A 98 9.34 -11.08 14.15
CA THR A 98 8.45 -12.04 14.83
C THR A 98 7.47 -12.72 13.90
N PHE A 99 7.42 -12.32 12.62
CA PHE A 99 6.48 -12.86 11.64
C PHE A 99 7.17 -13.81 10.65
N ASP A 100 6.59 -14.99 10.47
CA ASP A 100 7.08 -15.99 9.55
C ASP A 100 6.69 -15.71 8.10
N TYR A 101 5.51 -15.13 7.87
CA TYR A 101 4.96 -14.93 6.53
C TYR A 101 4.09 -13.69 6.42
N ILE A 102 4.07 -13.10 5.23
CA ILE A 102 3.06 -12.13 4.80
C ILE A 102 2.05 -12.86 3.92
N VAL A 103 0.77 -12.72 4.24
CA VAL A 103 -0.32 -13.37 3.51
C VAL A 103 -1.30 -12.32 3.02
N PRO A 104 -1.42 -12.12 1.70
CA PRO A 104 -2.39 -11.19 1.16
C PRO A 104 -3.82 -11.71 1.34
N VAL A 105 -4.77 -10.80 1.57
CA VAL A 105 -6.19 -11.19 1.58
C VAL A 105 -6.56 -11.74 0.20
N PRO A 106 -7.11 -12.96 0.14
CA PRO A 106 -7.46 -13.59 -1.13
C PRO A 106 -8.62 -12.87 -1.81
N LEU A 107 -8.58 -12.82 -3.13
CA LEU A 107 -9.67 -12.28 -3.92
C LEU A 107 -10.54 -13.42 -4.45
N HIS A 108 -11.86 -13.27 -4.38
CA HIS A 108 -12.79 -14.26 -4.92
C HIS A 108 -12.53 -14.49 -6.42
N LYS A 109 -12.59 -15.74 -6.90
CA LYS A 109 -12.27 -16.16 -8.28
C LYS A 109 -12.94 -15.31 -9.37
N LYS A 110 -14.23 -14.97 -9.19
CA LYS A 110 -14.97 -14.11 -10.12
C LYS A 110 -14.33 -12.72 -10.21
N ARG A 111 -14.01 -12.10 -9.06
CA ARG A 111 -13.36 -10.78 -9.02
C ARG A 111 -11.94 -10.81 -9.60
N LEU A 112 -11.20 -11.88 -9.36
CA LEU A 112 -9.88 -12.06 -9.94
C LEU A 112 -9.95 -12.14 -11.47
N LYS A 113 -10.94 -12.87 -12.02
CA LYS A 113 -11.17 -12.97 -13.46
C LYS A 113 -11.55 -11.61 -14.08
N GLU A 114 -12.44 -10.86 -13.42
CA GLU A 114 -12.87 -9.53 -13.87
C GLU A 114 -11.73 -8.49 -13.83
N ARG A 115 -10.93 -8.51 -12.78
CA ARG A 115 -9.87 -7.52 -12.53
C ARG A 115 -8.53 -7.89 -13.15
N GLY A 116 -8.26 -9.19 -13.31
CA GLY A 116 -7.00 -9.72 -13.83
C GLY A 116 -5.86 -9.80 -12.82
N TYR A 117 -6.04 -9.30 -11.59
CA TYR A 117 -5.06 -9.35 -10.50
C TYR A 117 -5.70 -9.17 -9.11
N ASN A 118 -4.98 -9.60 -8.08
CA ASN A 118 -5.32 -9.33 -6.68
C ASN A 118 -4.50 -8.11 -6.18
N GLN A 119 -5.15 -7.00 -5.87
CA GLN A 119 -4.51 -5.78 -5.40
C GLN A 119 -3.74 -5.99 -4.08
N SER A 120 -4.28 -6.81 -3.17
CA SER A 120 -3.63 -7.12 -1.90
C SER A 120 -2.34 -7.91 -2.10
N GLU A 121 -2.31 -8.81 -3.08
CA GLU A 121 -1.12 -9.58 -3.46
C GLU A 121 -0.02 -8.67 -4.03
N LEU A 122 -0.38 -7.72 -4.90
CA LEU A 122 0.58 -6.76 -5.45
C LEU A 122 1.22 -5.90 -4.36
N ILE A 123 0.43 -5.39 -3.41
CA ILE A 123 0.95 -4.61 -2.28
C ILE A 123 1.78 -5.50 -1.36
N ALA A 124 1.28 -6.68 -1.00
CA ALA A 124 1.96 -7.61 -0.11
C ALA A 124 3.32 -8.05 -0.65
N LYS A 125 3.46 -8.22 -1.96
CA LYS A 125 4.75 -8.53 -2.60
C LYS A 125 5.78 -7.44 -2.35
N GLU A 126 5.44 -6.18 -2.58
CA GLU A 126 6.33 -5.03 -2.35
C GLU A 126 6.72 -4.90 -0.87
N VAL A 127 5.76 -5.11 0.03
CA VAL A 127 6.00 -5.09 1.48
C VAL A 127 6.87 -6.26 1.93
N ALA A 128 6.63 -7.46 1.39
CA ALA A 128 7.40 -8.67 1.70
C ALA A 128 8.87 -8.52 1.28
N GLU A 129 9.12 -7.98 0.08
CA GLU A 129 10.47 -7.68 -0.39
C GLU A 129 11.16 -6.65 0.50
N TYR A 130 10.44 -5.62 0.92
CA TYR A 130 10.97 -4.57 1.79
C TYR A 130 11.35 -5.09 3.18
N LEU A 131 10.44 -5.80 3.83
CA LEU A 131 10.64 -6.34 5.19
C LEU A 131 11.48 -7.63 5.20
N LYS A 132 11.80 -8.21 4.03
CA LYS A 132 12.50 -9.50 3.88
C LYS A 132 11.76 -10.66 4.55
N ILE A 133 10.43 -10.59 4.57
CA ILE A 133 9.55 -11.65 5.08
C ILE A 133 8.96 -12.39 3.89
N PRO A 134 9.01 -13.74 3.84
CA PRO A 134 8.46 -14.49 2.71
C PRO A 134 6.95 -14.32 2.61
N MET A 135 6.44 -14.15 1.37
CA MET A 135 5.02 -14.09 1.10
C MET A 135 4.45 -15.47 0.78
N ARG A 136 3.25 -15.77 1.30
CA ARG A 136 2.45 -16.94 0.94
C ARG A 136 1.05 -16.55 0.51
N LEU A 137 0.54 -17.18 -0.55
CA LEU A 137 -0.78 -16.86 -1.12
C LEU A 137 -1.95 -17.47 -0.35
N SER A 138 -1.69 -18.47 0.47
CA SER A 138 -2.74 -19.16 1.25
C SER A 138 -2.16 -19.77 2.51
N LEU A 139 -2.95 -19.73 3.58
CA LEU A 139 -2.68 -20.44 4.84
C LEU A 139 -3.18 -21.90 4.82
N ILE A 140 -4.00 -22.28 3.82
CA ILE A 140 -4.67 -23.60 3.79
C ILE A 140 -3.66 -24.73 3.51
N HIS A 141 -2.47 -24.42 3.00
CA HIS A 141 -1.44 -25.42 2.69
C HIS A 141 -0.26 -25.41 3.66
N ILE A 142 -0.43 -24.79 4.80
CA ILE A 142 0.48 -24.90 5.94
C ILE A 142 -0.07 -25.97 6.90
#